data_5eefeaec321fb938d182909f434524f1
#
_entry.id   5eefeaec321fb938d182909f434524f1
#
_cell.length_a   1.000
_cell.length_b   1.000
_cell.length_c   1.000
_cell.angle_alpha   90.00
_cell.angle_beta   90.00
_cell.angle_gamma   90.00
#
_symmetry.space_group_name_H-M   'P 1'
#
loop_
_entity.id
_entity.type
_entity.pdbx_description
1 polymer ?
#
loop_
_entity_poly.entity_id
_entity_poly.type
_entity_poly.pdbx_seq_one_letter_code
_entity_poly.pdbx_strand_id
1 'polypeptide(L)'
;MLIKQIKLGSTDNFSYIVACEYSKKCAVIDPGADKKSILKYIMNNNLKLEYILATHFHYDHTSEAESISAETGAKIAMHKDDIPHYAKKVDILLHDGDIIEIRETVKLRVIHSPGHTPGGVCYYTDGHIFTGDTLFVGDSGRTDLPYGDRPTLGASLRKIMQLPENTIVYPGHDYGPTPTSTLGYEKRHNVNAKEYGFYRGD
;
A
#
# COMPACT_ATOMS: atom_id res chain seq x y z
N MET A 1 16.25 2.56 7.01
CA MET A 1 15.02 2.84 6.23
C MET A 1 14.16 3.81 7.02
N LEU A 2 13.58 4.82 6.38
CA LEU A 2 12.62 5.75 6.99
C LEU A 2 11.24 5.48 6.39
N ILE A 3 10.23 5.38 7.27
CA ILE A 3 8.81 5.30 6.86
C ILE A 3 8.09 6.50 7.49
N LYS A 4 7.41 7.29 6.66
CA LYS A 4 6.53 8.37 7.11
C LYS A 4 5.11 8.08 6.66
N GLN A 5 4.21 7.89 7.62
CA GLN A 5 2.77 7.85 7.39
C GLN A 5 2.22 9.27 7.38
N ILE A 6 1.38 9.58 6.40
CA ILE A 6 0.70 10.86 6.25
C ILE A 6 -0.80 10.58 6.13
N LYS A 7 -1.59 11.08 7.08
CA LYS A 7 -3.06 11.05 6.98
C LYS A 7 -3.49 12.12 5.98
N LEU A 8 -4.27 11.74 4.99
CA LEU A 8 -4.70 12.59 3.88
C LEU A 8 -6.13 13.07 4.07
N GLY A 9 -6.31 14.39 4.14
CA GLY A 9 -7.61 15.05 4.04
C GLY A 9 -8.71 14.50 4.96
N SER A 10 -9.95 14.51 4.45
CA SER A 10 -11.17 14.10 5.16
C SER A 10 -11.63 12.66 4.85
N THR A 11 -10.88 11.91 4.04
CA THR A 11 -11.26 10.57 3.55
C THR A 11 -10.63 9.45 4.37
N ASP A 12 -9.96 9.80 5.47
CA ASP A 12 -9.24 8.87 6.33
C ASP A 12 -8.20 7.98 5.60
N ASN A 13 -7.75 8.41 4.41
CA ASN A 13 -6.69 7.71 3.69
C ASN A 13 -5.31 7.96 4.30
N PHE A 14 -4.46 6.96 4.16
CA PHE A 14 -3.03 7.09 4.41
C PHE A 14 -2.22 7.06 3.12
N SER A 15 -1.24 7.95 3.02
CA SER A 15 -0.13 7.86 2.09
C SER A 15 1.15 7.59 2.85
N TYR A 16 2.11 6.93 2.21
CA TYR A 16 3.37 6.59 2.86
C TYR A 16 4.56 7.08 2.04
N ILE A 17 5.56 7.62 2.72
CA ILE A 17 6.87 7.88 2.12
C ILE A 17 7.82 6.84 2.69
N VAL A 18 8.43 6.04 1.82
CA VAL A 18 9.45 5.05 2.17
C VAL A 18 10.76 5.52 1.57
N ALA A 19 11.79 5.73 2.41
CA ALA A 19 13.04 6.34 1.97
C ALA A 19 14.27 5.58 2.46
N CYS A 20 15.30 5.57 1.61
CA CYS A 20 16.64 5.18 1.97
C CYS A 20 17.35 6.38 2.61
N GLU A 21 17.73 6.28 3.88
CA GLU A 21 18.36 7.38 4.63
C GLU A 21 19.73 7.78 4.09
N TYR A 22 20.45 6.84 3.49
CA TYR A 22 21.78 7.09 2.92
C TYR A 22 21.72 7.81 1.59
N SER A 23 20.97 7.26 0.62
CA SER A 23 20.88 7.83 -0.73
C SER A 23 19.89 8.97 -0.85
N LYS A 24 19.07 9.22 0.19
CA LYS A 24 17.96 10.18 0.18
C LYS A 24 16.90 9.94 -0.92
N LYS A 25 16.90 8.75 -1.53
CA LYS A 25 15.88 8.37 -2.50
C LYS A 25 14.67 7.80 -1.79
N CYS A 26 13.49 8.04 -2.36
CA CYS A 26 12.24 7.59 -1.78
C CYS A 26 11.21 7.16 -2.83
N ALA A 27 10.20 6.44 -2.35
CA ALA A 27 8.94 6.22 -3.03
C ALA A 27 7.79 6.81 -2.19
N VAL A 28 6.72 7.19 -2.87
CA VAL A 28 5.43 7.50 -2.26
C VAL A 28 4.46 6.38 -2.60
N ILE A 29 3.77 5.85 -1.61
CA ILE A 29 2.71 4.85 -1.78
C ILE A 29 1.37 5.56 -1.58
N ASP A 30 0.44 5.36 -2.51
CA ASP A 30 -0.94 5.84 -2.52
C ASP A 30 -1.09 7.35 -2.28
N PRO A 31 -0.61 8.22 -3.18
CA PRO A 31 -0.83 9.66 -3.08
C PRO A 31 -2.26 10.03 -3.49
N GLY A 32 -3.24 9.73 -2.64
CA GLY A 32 -4.67 9.93 -2.93
C GLY A 32 -5.18 11.35 -2.68
N ALA A 33 -4.43 12.19 -1.97
CA ALA A 33 -4.78 13.59 -1.71
C ALA A 33 -3.58 14.36 -1.17
N ASP A 34 -3.76 15.68 -0.93
CA ASP A 34 -2.80 16.55 -0.26
C ASP A 34 -1.36 16.47 -0.79
N LYS A 35 -1.20 16.56 -2.11
CA LYS A 35 0.11 16.66 -2.77
C LYS A 35 1.06 17.61 -2.05
N LYS A 36 0.55 18.75 -1.56
CA LYS A 36 1.38 19.78 -0.91
C LYS A 36 2.08 19.24 0.33
N SER A 37 1.38 18.52 1.19
CA SER A 37 1.98 17.92 2.40
C SER A 37 3.01 16.85 2.05
N ILE A 38 2.74 16.02 1.05
CA ILE A 38 3.67 15.00 0.55
C ILE A 38 4.95 15.66 0.04
N LEU A 39 4.84 16.60 -0.90
CA LEU A 39 6.01 17.28 -1.49
C LEU A 39 6.77 18.14 -0.48
N LYS A 40 6.07 18.81 0.44
CA LYS A 40 6.68 19.56 1.54
C LYS A 40 7.55 18.65 2.43
N TYR A 41 7.04 17.44 2.77
CA TYR A 41 7.83 16.51 3.56
C TYR A 41 9.08 16.04 2.81
N ILE A 42 8.94 15.69 1.53
CA ILE A 42 10.05 15.27 0.65
C ILE A 42 11.12 16.36 0.61
N MET A 43 10.72 17.60 0.34
CA MET A 43 11.62 18.73 0.23
C MET A 43 12.32 19.06 1.56
N ASN A 44 11.58 19.10 2.68
CA ASN A 44 12.12 19.43 4.00
C ASN A 44 13.14 18.39 4.52
N ASN A 45 13.08 17.14 4.02
CA ASN A 45 14.00 16.07 4.36
C ASN A 45 15.08 15.82 3.30
N ASN A 46 15.19 16.69 2.29
CA ASN A 46 16.10 16.56 1.15
C ASN A 46 16.00 15.20 0.45
N LEU A 47 14.77 14.66 0.33
CA LEU A 47 14.52 13.39 -0.35
C LEU A 47 14.37 13.62 -1.85
N LYS A 48 14.76 12.59 -2.64
CA LYS A 48 14.53 12.53 -4.08
C LYS A 48 13.50 11.45 -4.38
N LEU A 49 12.33 11.85 -4.87
CA LEU A 49 11.28 10.93 -5.25
C LEU A 49 11.64 10.22 -6.57
N GLU A 50 11.66 8.88 -6.56
CA GLU A 50 11.92 8.05 -7.73
C GLU A 50 10.67 7.30 -8.21
N TYR A 51 9.82 6.88 -7.27
CA TYR A 51 8.63 6.08 -7.58
C TYR A 51 7.38 6.59 -6.87
N ILE A 52 6.26 6.48 -7.57
CA ILE A 52 4.91 6.60 -7.05
C ILE A 52 4.27 5.24 -7.22
N LEU A 53 3.94 4.59 -6.12
CA LEU A 53 3.49 3.20 -6.07
C LEU A 53 2.01 3.18 -5.70
N ALA A 54 1.15 2.70 -6.60
CA ALA A 54 -0.25 2.48 -6.30
C ALA A 54 -0.45 1.07 -5.76
N THR A 55 -1.13 0.93 -4.61
CA THR A 55 -1.58 -0.38 -4.14
C THR A 55 -2.72 -0.91 -5.01
N HIS A 56 -3.56 -0.01 -5.53
CA HIS A 56 -4.66 -0.31 -6.46
C HIS A 56 -5.13 0.95 -7.19
N PHE A 57 -6.07 0.81 -8.14
CA PHE A 57 -6.44 1.88 -9.06
C PHE A 57 -7.43 2.93 -8.51
N HIS A 58 -8.05 2.76 -7.35
CA HIS A 58 -9.08 3.67 -6.87
C HIS A 58 -8.58 5.10 -6.74
N TYR A 59 -9.50 6.03 -7.00
CA TYR A 59 -9.19 7.47 -7.12
C TYR A 59 -8.60 8.04 -5.84
N ASP A 60 -9.12 7.67 -4.69
CA ASP A 60 -8.68 8.12 -3.38
C ASP A 60 -7.27 7.60 -2.96
N HIS A 61 -6.68 6.68 -3.74
CA HIS A 61 -5.28 6.25 -3.63
C HIS A 61 -4.37 6.82 -4.72
N THR A 62 -4.94 7.33 -5.82
CA THR A 62 -4.16 7.67 -7.02
C THR A 62 -4.38 9.08 -7.54
N SER A 63 -5.26 9.90 -6.93
CA SER A 63 -5.69 11.18 -7.50
C SER A 63 -4.53 12.13 -7.79
N GLU A 64 -3.50 12.16 -6.94
CA GLU A 64 -2.34 13.05 -7.06
C GLU A 64 -1.13 12.41 -7.79
N ALA A 65 -1.22 11.15 -8.20
CA ALA A 65 -0.09 10.43 -8.78
C ALA A 65 0.48 11.14 -10.03
N GLU A 66 -0.38 11.52 -10.98
CA GLU A 66 0.08 12.23 -12.19
C GLU A 66 0.64 13.62 -11.90
N SER A 67 -0.02 14.38 -11.00
CA SER A 67 0.41 15.73 -10.67
C SER A 67 1.76 15.73 -9.95
N ILE A 68 2.02 14.73 -9.10
CA ILE A 68 3.32 14.54 -8.44
C ILE A 68 4.36 14.05 -9.47
N SER A 69 4.03 13.10 -10.34
CA SER A 69 4.91 12.62 -11.39
C SER A 69 5.36 13.75 -12.32
N ALA A 70 4.43 14.60 -12.76
CA ALA A 70 4.72 15.74 -13.63
C ALA A 70 5.68 16.75 -12.99
N GLU A 71 5.58 16.96 -11.67
CA GLU A 71 6.40 17.92 -10.92
C GLU A 71 7.80 17.38 -10.58
N THR A 72 7.90 16.07 -10.31
CA THR A 72 9.13 15.45 -9.78
C THR A 72 9.89 14.58 -10.77
N GLY A 73 9.23 14.14 -11.84
CA GLY A 73 9.75 13.14 -12.78
C GLY A 73 9.71 11.70 -12.24
N ALA A 74 9.07 11.46 -11.09
CA ALA A 74 8.94 10.13 -10.51
C ALA A 74 8.06 9.23 -11.36
N LYS A 75 8.41 7.94 -11.45
CA LYS A 75 7.68 6.94 -12.25
C LYS A 75 6.50 6.38 -11.50
N ILE A 76 5.34 6.32 -12.14
CA ILE A 76 4.12 5.69 -11.60
C ILE A 76 4.17 4.20 -11.89
N ALA A 77 3.99 3.39 -10.84
CA ALA A 77 3.93 1.93 -10.90
C ALA A 77 2.60 1.42 -10.36
N MET A 78 1.99 0.46 -11.06
CA MET A 78 0.72 -0.18 -10.72
C MET A 78 0.70 -1.61 -11.25
N HIS A 79 -0.03 -2.51 -10.60
CA HIS A 79 -0.19 -3.88 -11.08
C HIS A 79 -0.93 -3.92 -12.42
N LYS A 80 -0.48 -4.79 -13.33
CA LYS A 80 -1.01 -4.87 -14.69
C LYS A 80 -2.53 -5.13 -14.76
N ASP A 81 -3.10 -5.85 -13.80
CA ASP A 81 -4.51 -6.23 -13.80
C ASP A 81 -5.44 -5.07 -13.38
N ASP A 82 -4.91 -3.98 -12.82
CA ASP A 82 -5.65 -2.75 -12.53
C ASP A 82 -5.62 -1.76 -13.71
N ILE A 83 -4.69 -1.93 -14.67
CA ILE A 83 -4.54 -1.03 -15.82
C ILE A 83 -5.83 -0.86 -16.65
N PRO A 84 -6.63 -1.92 -16.94
CA PRO A 84 -7.87 -1.77 -17.70
C PRO A 84 -8.90 -0.85 -17.02
N HIS A 85 -8.75 -0.58 -15.74
CA HIS A 85 -9.65 0.20 -14.91
C HIS A 85 -9.09 1.59 -14.53
N TYR A 86 -7.85 1.87 -14.96
CA TYR A 86 -7.15 3.12 -14.67
C TYR A 86 -6.91 3.92 -15.95
N ALA A 87 -7.61 5.04 -16.09
CA ALA A 87 -7.61 5.83 -17.33
C ALA A 87 -6.37 6.73 -17.52
N LYS A 88 -5.38 6.66 -16.60
CA LYS A 88 -4.22 7.54 -16.59
C LYS A 88 -2.94 6.77 -16.94
N LYS A 89 -1.85 7.51 -17.18
CA LYS A 89 -0.56 6.93 -17.53
C LYS A 89 0.05 6.16 -16.37
N VAL A 90 0.59 4.97 -16.66
CA VAL A 90 1.45 4.17 -15.78
C VAL A 90 2.77 3.92 -16.51
N ASP A 91 3.89 4.11 -15.81
CA ASP A 91 5.23 3.95 -16.40
C ASP A 91 5.79 2.53 -16.19
N ILE A 92 5.38 1.85 -15.11
CA ILE A 92 5.88 0.52 -14.72
C ILE A 92 4.70 -0.38 -14.40
N LEU A 93 4.59 -1.49 -15.12
CA LEU A 93 3.62 -2.56 -14.87
C LEU A 93 4.21 -3.54 -13.85
N LEU A 94 3.54 -3.71 -12.73
CA LEU A 94 3.97 -4.60 -11.65
C LEU A 94 3.34 -6.00 -11.79
N HIS A 95 4.09 -6.99 -11.31
CA HIS A 95 3.68 -8.39 -11.19
C HIS A 95 3.97 -8.91 -9.79
N ASP A 96 3.33 -10.02 -9.42
CA ASP A 96 3.61 -10.70 -8.14
C ASP A 96 5.10 -11.10 -8.05
N GLY A 97 5.72 -10.77 -6.93
CA GLY A 97 7.12 -11.08 -6.65
C GLY A 97 8.13 -10.05 -7.18
N ASP A 98 7.72 -9.05 -7.96
CA ASP A 98 8.61 -7.98 -8.39
C ASP A 98 9.25 -7.27 -7.20
N ILE A 99 10.48 -6.79 -7.40
CA ILE A 99 11.23 -6.03 -6.41
C ILE A 99 11.45 -4.61 -6.90
N ILE A 100 10.93 -3.63 -6.17
CA ILE A 100 11.20 -2.22 -6.40
C ILE A 100 12.36 -1.81 -5.48
N GLU A 101 13.49 -1.49 -6.08
CA GLU A 101 14.68 -1.07 -5.34
C GLU A 101 14.72 0.45 -5.19
N ILE A 102 14.59 0.92 -3.93
CA ILE A 102 14.84 2.31 -3.56
C ILE A 102 16.28 2.39 -3.06
N ARG A 103 17.21 2.04 -3.95
CA ARG A 103 18.65 1.91 -3.70
C ARG A 103 19.05 1.13 -2.44
N GLU A 104 20.15 0.46 -2.54
CA GLU A 104 20.99 -0.29 -1.61
C GLU A 104 20.31 -0.98 -0.40
N THR A 105 19.50 -0.28 0.37
CA THR A 105 18.97 -0.80 1.65
C THR A 105 17.46 -0.94 1.70
N VAL A 106 16.70 -0.44 0.71
CA VAL A 106 15.23 -0.51 0.71
C VAL A 106 14.74 -1.25 -0.53
N LYS A 107 14.21 -2.44 -0.33
CA LYS A 107 13.62 -3.28 -1.36
C LYS A 107 12.18 -3.58 -1.02
N LEU A 108 11.26 -3.10 -1.83
CA LEU A 108 9.84 -3.36 -1.70
C LEU A 108 9.46 -4.54 -2.59
N ARG A 109 9.11 -5.67 -1.99
CA ARG A 109 8.56 -6.81 -2.72
C ARG A 109 7.07 -6.60 -2.96
N VAL A 110 6.65 -6.72 -4.20
CA VAL A 110 5.24 -6.70 -4.61
C VAL A 110 4.61 -8.05 -4.26
N ILE A 111 3.51 -8.02 -3.53
CA ILE A 111 2.69 -9.19 -3.23
C ILE A 111 1.31 -8.93 -3.86
N HIS A 112 1.01 -9.60 -4.96
CA HIS A 112 -0.32 -9.53 -5.57
C HIS A 112 -1.37 -10.05 -4.60
N SER A 113 -2.32 -9.21 -4.25
CA SER A 113 -3.36 -9.42 -3.24
C SER A 113 -4.73 -8.95 -3.76
N PRO A 114 -5.24 -9.58 -4.84
CA PRO A 114 -6.50 -9.21 -5.46
C PRO A 114 -7.70 -9.50 -4.55
N GLY A 115 -8.83 -8.90 -4.90
CA GLY A 115 -10.13 -9.14 -4.27
C GLY A 115 -10.87 -7.87 -3.88
N HIS A 116 -10.19 -6.81 -3.45
CA HIS A 116 -10.75 -5.45 -3.42
C HIS A 116 -10.76 -4.86 -4.83
N THR A 117 -9.66 -5.00 -5.55
CA THR A 117 -9.54 -4.81 -7.00
C THR A 117 -8.83 -5.99 -7.64
N PRO A 118 -8.88 -6.17 -8.98
CA PRO A 118 -8.17 -7.27 -9.67
C PRO A 118 -6.65 -7.18 -9.54
N GLY A 119 -6.10 -5.97 -9.53
CA GLY A 119 -4.68 -5.71 -9.46
C GLY A 119 -4.20 -5.21 -8.09
N GLY A 120 -4.99 -5.40 -7.03
CA GLY A 120 -4.58 -5.03 -5.68
C GLY A 120 -3.24 -5.65 -5.29
N VAL A 121 -2.35 -4.86 -4.70
CA VAL A 121 -1.04 -5.34 -4.22
C VAL A 121 -0.74 -4.84 -2.81
N CYS A 122 0.04 -5.63 -2.08
CA CYS A 122 0.76 -5.17 -0.90
C CYS A 122 2.23 -4.98 -1.22
N TYR A 123 2.89 -4.00 -0.58
CA TYR A 123 4.34 -3.82 -0.66
C TYR A 123 4.98 -4.27 0.66
N TYR A 124 5.86 -5.26 0.60
CA TYR A 124 6.52 -5.81 1.78
C TYR A 124 8.01 -5.48 1.78
N THR A 125 8.53 -5.04 2.92
CA THR A 125 9.95 -4.81 3.15
C THR A 125 10.31 -5.00 4.62
N ASP A 126 11.31 -5.80 4.91
CA ASP A 126 12.01 -5.92 6.20
C ASP A 126 11.11 -5.76 7.46
N GLY A 127 10.08 -6.62 7.56
CA GLY A 127 9.13 -6.60 8.69
C GLY A 127 8.05 -5.52 8.62
N HIS A 128 7.85 -4.87 7.48
CA HIS A 128 6.82 -3.87 7.24
C HIS A 128 6.00 -4.25 6.01
N ILE A 129 4.67 -4.10 6.05
CA ILE A 129 3.79 -4.35 4.91
C ILE A 129 2.79 -3.20 4.73
N PHE A 130 2.75 -2.62 3.53
CA PHE A 130 1.77 -1.61 3.12
C PHE A 130 0.67 -2.34 2.38
N THR A 131 -0.52 -2.37 2.97
CA THR A 131 -1.58 -3.29 2.55
C THR A 131 -2.64 -2.66 1.66
N GLY A 132 -2.61 -1.34 1.47
CA GLY A 132 -3.70 -0.65 0.78
C GLY A 132 -5.04 -1.10 1.35
N ASP A 133 -5.97 -1.45 0.47
CA ASP A 133 -7.30 -1.91 0.83
C ASP A 133 -7.45 -3.45 0.82
N THR A 134 -6.35 -4.16 1.02
CA THR A 134 -6.38 -5.61 1.27
C THR A 134 -6.69 -5.89 2.74
N LEU A 135 -5.95 -5.27 3.66
CA LEU A 135 -6.07 -5.47 5.11
C LEU A 135 -6.04 -4.12 5.82
N PHE A 136 -7.02 -3.88 6.69
CA PHE A 136 -7.05 -2.76 7.62
C PHE A 136 -6.72 -3.22 9.05
N VAL A 137 -6.56 -2.27 9.96
CA VAL A 137 -6.46 -2.59 11.37
C VAL A 137 -7.82 -3.03 11.89
N GLY A 138 -7.95 -4.31 12.20
CA GLY A 138 -9.17 -4.93 12.70
C GLY A 138 -10.21 -5.29 11.64
N ASP A 139 -9.99 -4.97 10.36
CA ASP A 139 -10.94 -5.22 9.27
C ASP A 139 -10.19 -5.51 7.95
N SER A 140 -10.91 -5.59 6.83
CA SER A 140 -10.37 -5.78 5.48
C SER A 140 -11.12 -4.92 4.47
N GLY A 141 -10.56 -4.77 3.26
CA GLY A 141 -11.19 -4.05 2.17
C GLY A 141 -12.55 -4.64 1.80
N ARG A 142 -13.45 -3.77 1.34
CA ARG A 142 -14.76 -4.16 0.81
C ARG A 142 -14.63 -4.85 -0.54
N THR A 143 -15.59 -5.69 -0.87
CA THR A 143 -15.63 -6.46 -2.13
C THR A 143 -16.93 -6.29 -2.90
N ASP A 144 -17.78 -5.35 -2.49
CA ASP A 144 -19.08 -5.06 -3.09
C ASP A 144 -19.03 -3.94 -4.16
N LEU A 145 -17.85 -3.39 -4.42
CA LEU A 145 -17.60 -2.48 -5.53
C LEU A 145 -17.36 -3.26 -6.84
N PRO A 146 -17.48 -2.60 -8.02
CA PRO A 146 -17.14 -3.24 -9.30
C PRO A 146 -15.75 -3.89 -9.25
N TYR A 147 -15.68 -5.13 -9.77
CA TYR A 147 -14.46 -5.97 -9.80
C TYR A 147 -14.02 -6.53 -8.45
N GLY A 148 -14.73 -6.25 -7.36
CA GLY A 148 -14.49 -6.87 -6.06
C GLY A 148 -14.89 -8.34 -6.03
N ASP A 149 -14.10 -9.17 -5.34
CA ASP A 149 -14.38 -10.62 -5.18
C ASP A 149 -13.96 -11.10 -3.80
N ARG A 150 -14.96 -11.47 -2.99
CA ARG A 150 -14.77 -11.85 -1.58
C ARG A 150 -13.94 -13.12 -1.38
N PRO A 151 -14.15 -14.20 -2.12
CA PRO A 151 -13.29 -15.40 -2.02
C PRO A 151 -11.84 -15.12 -2.36
N THR A 152 -11.60 -14.32 -3.38
CA THR A 152 -10.24 -13.91 -3.80
C THR A 152 -9.55 -13.05 -2.74
N LEU A 153 -10.27 -12.09 -2.13
CA LEU A 153 -9.73 -11.31 -1.02
C LEU A 153 -9.33 -12.21 0.16
N GLY A 154 -10.17 -13.20 0.49
CA GLY A 154 -9.85 -14.18 1.52
C GLY A 154 -8.58 -14.99 1.22
N ALA A 155 -8.34 -15.36 -0.04
CA ALA A 155 -7.11 -16.02 -0.46
C ALA A 155 -5.90 -15.09 -0.31
N SER A 156 -6.04 -13.82 -0.70
CA SER A 156 -5.01 -12.79 -0.56
C SER A 156 -4.65 -12.55 0.90
N LEU A 157 -5.64 -12.45 1.78
CA LEU A 157 -5.43 -12.31 3.23
C LEU A 157 -4.65 -13.52 3.78
N ARG A 158 -5.05 -14.75 3.47
CA ARG A 158 -4.31 -15.95 3.87
C ARG A 158 -2.86 -15.95 3.38
N LYS A 159 -2.61 -15.44 2.17
CA LYS A 159 -1.25 -15.32 1.60
C LYS A 159 -0.38 -14.39 2.44
N ILE A 160 -0.84 -13.16 2.72
CA ILE A 160 -0.05 -12.20 3.51
C ILE A 160 0.10 -12.62 4.98
N MET A 161 -0.86 -13.35 5.53
CA MET A 161 -0.77 -13.91 6.89
C MET A 161 0.30 -15.01 7.05
N GLN A 162 0.94 -15.48 5.98
CA GLN A 162 2.11 -16.37 6.09
C GLN A 162 3.40 -15.62 6.44
N LEU A 163 3.41 -14.30 6.35
CA LEU A 163 4.53 -13.47 6.80
C LEU A 163 4.70 -13.52 8.33
N PRO A 164 5.89 -13.17 8.85
CA PRO A 164 6.16 -13.15 10.29
C PRO A 164 5.12 -12.34 11.08
N GLU A 165 4.72 -12.82 12.25
CA GLU A 165 3.66 -12.18 13.06
C GLU A 165 4.01 -10.79 13.57
N ASN A 166 5.30 -10.51 13.74
CA ASN A 166 5.80 -9.18 14.12
C ASN A 166 5.86 -8.19 12.95
N THR A 167 5.43 -8.58 11.74
CA THR A 167 5.34 -7.65 10.59
C THR A 167 4.33 -6.56 10.88
N ILE A 168 4.78 -5.30 10.79
CA ILE A 168 3.95 -4.11 11.03
C ILE A 168 3.08 -3.87 9.78
N VAL A 169 1.78 -3.69 10.01
CA VAL A 169 0.75 -3.43 8.99
C VAL A 169 0.53 -1.92 8.87
N TYR A 170 0.64 -1.41 7.64
CA TYR A 170 0.35 -0.03 7.23
C TYR A 170 -0.82 -0.04 6.24
N PRO A 171 -2.06 0.22 6.70
CA PRO A 171 -3.26 0.11 5.89
C PRO A 171 -3.47 1.29 4.94
N GLY A 172 -4.38 1.15 3.97
CA GLY A 172 -4.80 2.26 3.10
C GLY A 172 -5.61 3.34 3.81
N HIS A 173 -6.33 2.97 4.88
CA HIS A 173 -7.24 3.86 5.61
C HIS A 173 -7.08 3.78 7.14
N ASP A 174 -7.44 4.89 7.81
CA ASP A 174 -7.48 5.03 9.28
C ASP A 174 -8.86 4.62 9.84
N TYR A 175 -9.29 3.38 9.53
CA TYR A 175 -10.59 2.87 9.99
C TYR A 175 -10.51 2.12 11.32
N GLY A 176 -9.31 1.74 11.74
CA GLY A 176 -9.09 0.97 12.95
C GLY A 176 -8.90 1.82 14.21
N PRO A 177 -8.76 1.18 15.37
CA PRO A 177 -8.51 1.86 16.63
C PRO A 177 -7.09 2.48 16.72
N THR A 178 -6.20 2.05 15.85
CA THR A 178 -4.81 2.54 15.77
C THR A 178 -4.39 2.67 14.33
N PRO A 179 -3.44 3.58 14.00
CA PRO A 179 -3.02 3.82 12.61
C PRO A 179 -2.19 2.67 12.00
N THR A 180 -1.72 1.75 12.82
CA THR A 180 -0.94 0.57 12.41
C THR A 180 -1.23 -0.58 13.37
N SER A 181 -0.96 -1.81 12.92
CA SER A 181 -1.03 -3.01 13.78
C SER A 181 0.12 -3.97 13.45
N THR A 182 -0.03 -5.24 13.80
CA THR A 182 0.87 -6.32 13.37
C THR A 182 0.06 -7.48 12.81
N LEU A 183 0.66 -8.29 11.94
CA LEU A 183 -0.03 -9.47 11.41
C LEU A 183 -0.45 -10.44 12.53
N GLY A 184 0.34 -10.52 13.60
CA GLY A 184 -0.03 -11.30 14.79
C GLY A 184 -1.26 -10.76 15.51
N TYR A 185 -1.41 -9.43 15.61
CA TYR A 185 -2.62 -8.81 16.13
C TYR A 185 -3.82 -9.12 15.23
N GLU A 186 -3.68 -8.95 13.92
CA GLU A 186 -4.76 -9.19 12.95
C GLU A 186 -5.23 -10.66 12.95
N LYS A 187 -4.33 -11.62 13.10
CA LYS A 187 -4.70 -13.04 13.22
C LYS A 187 -5.61 -13.33 14.41
N ARG A 188 -5.51 -12.57 15.49
CA ARG A 188 -6.28 -12.78 16.72
C ARG A 188 -7.53 -11.91 16.83
N HIS A 189 -7.46 -10.68 16.32
CA HIS A 189 -8.46 -9.64 16.63
C HIS A 189 -9.23 -9.11 15.41
N ASN A 190 -8.79 -9.41 14.17
CA ASN A 190 -9.48 -8.97 12.98
C ASN A 190 -10.86 -9.61 12.88
N VAL A 191 -11.89 -8.80 12.64
CA VAL A 191 -13.30 -9.27 12.61
C VAL A 191 -13.52 -10.32 11.53
N ASN A 192 -12.74 -10.28 10.44
CA ASN A 192 -12.83 -11.19 9.31
C ASN A 192 -11.93 -12.43 9.44
N ALA A 193 -11.12 -12.55 10.52
CA ALA A 193 -10.10 -13.59 10.64
C ALA A 193 -10.68 -15.00 10.57
N LYS A 194 -11.82 -15.25 11.23
CA LYS A 194 -12.50 -16.56 11.24
C LYS A 194 -13.09 -16.88 9.88
N GLU A 195 -13.76 -15.93 9.27
CA GLU A 195 -14.42 -16.11 7.97
C GLU A 195 -13.41 -16.41 6.85
N TYR A 196 -12.34 -15.65 6.81
CA TYR A 196 -11.30 -15.85 5.81
C TYR A 196 -10.27 -16.94 6.17
N GLY A 197 -10.42 -17.59 7.33
CA GLY A 197 -9.62 -18.76 7.70
C GLY A 197 -8.17 -18.48 8.07
N PHE A 198 -7.87 -17.29 8.60
CA PHE A 198 -6.54 -16.95 9.11
C PHE A 198 -6.51 -16.72 10.63
N TYR A 199 -7.65 -16.92 11.32
CA TYR A 199 -7.73 -16.80 12.77
C TYR A 199 -6.76 -17.78 13.45
N ARG A 200 -6.02 -17.26 14.44
CA ARG A 200 -5.26 -18.08 15.39
C ARG A 200 -5.78 -17.75 16.78
N GLY A 201 -6.40 -18.74 17.41
CA GLY A 201 -6.81 -18.66 18.81
C GLY A 201 -5.64 -18.30 19.73
N ASP A 202 -5.99 -17.91 20.96
CA ASP A 202 -5.05 -17.63 22.04
C ASP A 202 -4.25 -18.88 22.42
#